data_56e4986038da92aad4ad1f0c04ec39e7
#
_entry.id   56e4986038da92aad4ad1f0c04ec39e7
#
_cell.length_a   1.000
_cell.length_b   1.000
_cell.length_c   1.000
_cell.angle_alpha   90.00
_cell.angle_beta   90.00
_cell.angle_gamma   90.00
#
_symmetry.space_group_name_H-M   'P 1'
#
loop_
_entity.id
_entity.type
_entity.pdbx_description
1 polymer ?
#
loop_
_entity_poly.entity_id
_entity_poly.type
_entity_poly.pdbx_seq_one_letter_code
_entity_poly.pdbx_strand_id
1 'polypeptide(L)'
;MSNIVVCVQNEDQKVTAKQTIDAIYKAGFKNVFVQYYHRETKGLDELEQIDYCRKLGLNIIFCHLGYKNSRDINSIWLEGETGEKVIDGFIEDFKMLKERQIELVVMHLVSGKEPPIHNEIGLNRIKRLVKHAKEIGIKIALENTRQHIYVEYILENIKDKNLGLCFDSGHYHCFSKDKFNYSLFKNRIFAIHLHDNDKISDLHLLPFDGTI
;
A
#
# COMPACT_ATOMS: atom_id res chain seq x y z
N MET A 1 -9.72 17.05 -14.59
CA MET A 1 -9.91 15.58 -14.76
C MET A 1 -9.77 14.96 -13.36
N SER A 2 -10.68 14.09 -12.98
CA SER A 2 -10.64 13.47 -11.65
C SER A 2 -9.39 12.61 -11.51
N ASN A 3 -8.67 12.78 -10.41
CA ASN A 3 -7.52 11.95 -10.06
C ASN A 3 -7.98 10.60 -9.42
N ILE A 4 -9.12 10.06 -9.89
CA ILE A 4 -9.60 8.76 -9.44
C ILE A 4 -8.66 7.70 -9.97
N VAL A 5 -8.16 6.87 -9.06
CA VAL A 5 -7.26 5.75 -9.31
C VAL A 5 -8.00 4.47 -8.97
N VAL A 6 -8.09 3.54 -9.90
CA VAL A 6 -8.85 2.29 -9.73
C VAL A 6 -7.88 1.13 -9.47
N CYS A 7 -8.22 0.26 -8.53
CA CYS A 7 -7.46 -0.94 -8.26
C CYS A 7 -7.59 -1.95 -9.40
N VAL A 8 -6.47 -2.50 -9.85
CA VAL A 8 -6.43 -3.58 -10.84
C VAL A 8 -6.69 -4.96 -10.21
N GLN A 9 -6.87 -4.98 -8.89
CA GLN A 9 -7.11 -6.24 -8.18
C GLN A 9 -8.34 -6.98 -8.72
N ASN A 10 -8.20 -8.28 -8.75
CA ASN A 10 -9.30 -9.21 -8.97
C ASN A 10 -9.30 -10.28 -7.87
N GLU A 11 -10.21 -10.18 -6.92
CA GLU A 11 -10.43 -11.20 -5.88
C GLU A 11 -11.33 -12.34 -6.37
N ASP A 12 -12.12 -12.09 -7.41
CA ASP A 12 -12.94 -13.14 -8.02
C ASP A 12 -12.11 -13.97 -9.00
N GLN A 13 -11.74 -15.18 -8.57
CA GLN A 13 -10.98 -16.13 -9.40
C GLN A 13 -11.67 -16.51 -10.72
N LYS A 14 -12.91 -16.08 -10.95
CA LYS A 14 -13.64 -16.30 -12.20
C LYS A 14 -13.19 -15.38 -13.33
N VAL A 15 -12.63 -14.24 -12.99
CA VAL A 15 -12.18 -13.22 -13.95
C VAL A 15 -10.63 -13.15 -13.93
N THR A 16 -10.00 -13.05 -15.08
CA THR A 16 -8.53 -12.91 -15.16
C THR A 16 -8.12 -11.44 -14.93
N ALA A 17 -6.88 -11.24 -14.47
CA ALA A 17 -6.31 -9.89 -14.35
C ALA A 17 -6.45 -9.08 -15.65
N LYS A 18 -6.21 -9.73 -16.80
CA LYS A 18 -6.38 -9.10 -18.12
C LYS A 18 -7.81 -8.62 -18.35
N GLN A 19 -8.82 -9.44 -18.02
CA GLN A 19 -10.23 -9.06 -18.18
C GLN A 19 -10.60 -7.86 -17.30
N THR A 20 -10.08 -7.81 -16.07
CA THR A 20 -10.29 -6.68 -15.16
C THR A 20 -9.67 -5.39 -15.73
N ILE A 21 -8.43 -5.47 -16.22
CA ILE A 21 -7.75 -4.30 -16.84
C ILE A 21 -8.51 -3.82 -18.08
N ASP A 22 -8.94 -4.75 -18.94
CA ASP A 22 -9.73 -4.43 -20.14
C ASP A 22 -11.05 -3.74 -19.77
N ALA A 23 -11.72 -4.17 -18.70
CA ALA A 23 -12.97 -3.57 -18.22
C ALA A 23 -12.72 -2.14 -17.69
N ILE A 24 -11.68 -1.92 -16.90
CA ILE A 24 -11.26 -0.61 -16.40
C ILE A 24 -10.98 0.35 -17.58
N TYR A 25 -10.23 -0.12 -18.58
CA TYR A 25 -9.92 0.66 -19.77
C TYR A 25 -11.18 1.03 -20.56
N LYS A 26 -12.07 0.05 -20.80
CA LYS A 26 -13.35 0.26 -21.52
C LYS A 26 -14.29 1.20 -20.77
N ALA A 27 -14.26 1.19 -19.45
CA ALA A 27 -15.02 2.13 -18.60
C ALA A 27 -14.48 3.57 -18.66
N GLY A 28 -13.35 3.81 -19.33
CA GLY A 28 -12.79 5.14 -19.53
C GLY A 28 -11.89 5.65 -18.42
N PHE A 29 -11.57 4.83 -17.41
CA PHE A 29 -10.57 5.19 -16.41
C PHE A 29 -9.19 5.36 -17.05
N LYS A 30 -8.38 6.24 -16.48
CA LYS A 30 -7.04 6.56 -16.99
C LYS A 30 -5.95 6.23 -15.98
N ASN A 31 -6.26 6.22 -14.70
CA ASN A 31 -5.30 6.00 -13.64
C ASN A 31 -5.66 4.73 -12.86
N VAL A 32 -4.64 3.91 -12.60
CA VAL A 32 -4.78 2.64 -11.89
C VAL A 32 -3.68 2.50 -10.85
N PHE A 33 -3.89 1.60 -9.89
CA PHE A 33 -2.82 1.05 -9.08
C PHE A 33 -2.85 -0.47 -9.13
N VAL A 34 -1.69 -1.10 -8.95
CA VAL A 34 -1.53 -2.54 -8.99
C VAL A 34 -1.17 -3.04 -7.60
N GLN A 35 -1.80 -4.13 -7.16
CA GLN A 35 -1.40 -4.84 -5.96
C GLN A 35 -0.21 -5.73 -6.29
N TYR A 36 0.93 -5.46 -5.66
CA TYR A 36 2.17 -6.21 -5.81
C TYR A 36 2.40 -7.07 -4.58
N TYR A 37 1.74 -8.23 -4.56
CA TYR A 37 1.61 -9.09 -3.38
C TYR A 37 2.34 -10.43 -3.51
N HIS A 38 2.98 -10.69 -4.66
CA HIS A 38 3.58 -11.99 -5.01
C HIS A 38 2.59 -13.14 -4.92
N ARG A 39 1.38 -12.92 -5.44
CA ARG A 39 0.35 -13.95 -5.51
C ARG A 39 0.43 -14.72 -6.80
N GLU A 40 0.01 -15.99 -6.74
CA GLU A 40 -0.39 -16.67 -7.96
C GLU A 40 -1.63 -15.98 -8.54
N THR A 41 -1.51 -15.48 -9.75
CA THR A 41 -2.59 -14.81 -10.46
C THR A 41 -3.06 -15.67 -11.62
N LYS A 42 -4.33 -15.58 -11.96
CA LYS A 42 -4.86 -16.24 -13.16
C LYS A 42 -4.60 -15.37 -14.38
N GLY A 43 -3.65 -15.78 -15.21
CA GLY A 43 -3.24 -15.06 -16.41
C GLY A 43 -1.98 -14.23 -16.17
N LEU A 44 -2.07 -12.91 -16.31
CA LEU A 44 -0.92 -12.01 -16.15
C LEU A 44 -0.44 -11.99 -14.69
N ASP A 45 0.85 -12.19 -14.46
CA ASP A 45 1.45 -11.89 -13.16
C ASP A 45 1.43 -10.39 -12.87
N GLU A 46 1.83 -10.00 -11.65
CA GLU A 46 1.68 -8.61 -11.19
C GLU A 46 2.57 -7.63 -11.97
N LEU A 47 3.74 -8.07 -12.44
CA LEU A 47 4.60 -7.25 -13.29
C LEU A 47 4.07 -7.17 -14.73
N GLU A 48 3.55 -8.27 -15.26
CA GLU A 48 2.86 -8.30 -16.55
C GLU A 48 1.59 -7.44 -16.54
N GLN A 49 0.88 -7.34 -15.40
CA GLN A 49 -0.25 -6.42 -15.24
C GLN A 49 0.17 -4.96 -15.40
N ILE A 50 1.32 -4.57 -14.81
CA ILE A 50 1.91 -3.24 -14.98
C ILE A 50 2.19 -2.97 -16.47
N ASP A 51 2.87 -3.90 -17.12
CA ASP A 51 3.26 -3.76 -18.53
C ASP A 51 2.02 -3.70 -19.44
N TYR A 52 0.99 -4.50 -19.14
CA TYR A 52 -0.27 -4.51 -19.89
C TYR A 52 -1.09 -3.22 -19.71
N CYS A 53 -1.17 -2.70 -18.49
CA CYS A 53 -1.81 -1.41 -18.23
C CYS A 53 -1.18 -0.30 -19.10
N ARG A 54 0.16 -0.24 -19.15
CA ARG A 54 0.87 0.74 -19.98
C ARG A 54 0.64 0.57 -21.47
N LYS A 55 0.61 -0.67 -21.95
CA LYS A 55 0.28 -0.98 -23.35
C LYS A 55 -1.08 -0.41 -23.75
N LEU A 56 -2.03 -0.35 -22.84
CA LEU A 56 -3.35 0.27 -23.05
C LEU A 56 -3.38 1.79 -22.82
N GLY A 57 -2.26 2.40 -22.41
CA GLY A 57 -2.18 3.84 -22.10
C GLY A 57 -2.77 4.21 -20.74
N LEU A 58 -2.87 3.26 -19.82
CA LEU A 58 -3.23 3.53 -18.42
C LEU A 58 -2.00 4.01 -17.64
N ASN A 59 -2.20 5.03 -16.79
CA ASN A 59 -1.19 5.54 -15.89
C ASN A 59 -1.19 4.74 -14.59
N ILE A 60 -0.06 4.17 -14.21
CA ILE A 60 0.08 3.52 -12.91
C ILE A 60 0.57 4.56 -11.92
N ILE A 61 -0.25 4.87 -10.93
CA ILE A 61 0.01 5.94 -9.97
C ILE A 61 0.87 5.42 -8.81
N PHE A 62 0.61 4.21 -8.34
CA PHE A 62 1.40 3.53 -7.32
C PHE A 62 1.22 2.01 -7.41
N CYS A 63 2.08 1.28 -6.69
CA CYS A 63 1.86 -0.13 -6.39
C CYS A 63 1.62 -0.31 -4.89
N HIS A 64 0.66 -1.16 -4.53
CA HIS A 64 0.41 -1.53 -3.16
C HIS A 64 1.14 -2.83 -2.84
N LEU A 65 2.04 -2.79 -1.85
CA LEU A 65 2.90 -3.93 -1.53
C LEU A 65 2.19 -4.96 -0.64
N GLY A 66 2.55 -6.23 -0.82
CA GLY A 66 2.03 -7.33 -0.04
C GLY A 66 2.49 -7.29 1.42
N TYR A 67 1.58 -7.70 2.31
CA TYR A 67 1.80 -7.73 3.76
C TYR A 67 1.34 -9.06 4.40
N LYS A 68 0.80 -9.97 3.60
CA LYS A 68 0.38 -11.32 4.00
C LYS A 68 0.91 -12.34 2.99
N ASN A 69 0.91 -13.61 3.35
CA ASN A 69 1.24 -14.77 2.52
C ASN A 69 2.69 -14.81 2.02
N SER A 70 3.21 -13.74 1.46
CA SER A 70 4.58 -13.67 0.95
C SER A 70 5.60 -13.22 2.01
N ARG A 71 5.15 -12.55 3.08
CA ARG A 71 6.03 -11.99 4.13
C ARG A 71 5.32 -11.95 5.47
N ASP A 72 6.03 -12.37 6.53
CA ASP A 72 5.61 -12.07 7.91
C ASP A 72 6.04 -10.65 8.27
N ILE A 73 5.20 -9.67 7.88
CA ILE A 73 5.50 -8.25 8.09
C ILE A 73 5.68 -7.89 9.57
N ASN A 74 5.07 -8.63 10.49
CA ASN A 74 5.21 -8.40 11.92
C ASN A 74 6.64 -8.65 12.42
N SER A 75 7.41 -9.46 11.70
CA SER A 75 8.82 -9.71 12.00
C SER A 75 9.69 -8.46 11.91
N ILE A 76 9.24 -7.39 11.24
CA ILE A 76 9.92 -6.09 11.23
C ILE A 76 10.18 -5.59 12.65
N TRP A 77 9.28 -5.89 13.59
CA TRP A 77 9.31 -5.43 14.99
C TRP A 77 9.95 -6.41 15.96
N LEU A 78 10.35 -7.59 15.49
CA LEU A 78 10.94 -8.66 16.32
C LEU A 78 12.45 -8.75 16.10
N GLU A 79 13.17 -9.23 17.10
CA GLU A 79 14.58 -9.56 16.96
C GLU A 79 14.79 -10.70 15.95
N GLY A 80 16.02 -10.80 15.43
CA GLY A 80 16.43 -11.89 14.55
C GLY A 80 16.39 -11.56 13.06
N GLU A 81 16.82 -12.52 12.26
CA GLU A 81 17.05 -12.36 10.81
C GLU A 81 15.77 -12.25 9.98
N THR A 82 14.65 -12.80 10.46
CA THR A 82 13.40 -12.80 9.68
C THR A 82 12.96 -11.39 9.33
N GLY A 83 13.06 -10.46 10.29
CA GLY A 83 12.73 -9.06 10.04
C GLY A 83 13.67 -8.39 9.04
N GLU A 84 14.96 -8.74 9.04
CA GLU A 84 15.92 -8.26 8.03
C GLU A 84 15.54 -8.78 6.64
N LYS A 85 15.21 -10.07 6.51
CA LYS A 85 14.78 -10.67 5.25
C LYS A 85 13.51 -10.03 4.68
N VAL A 86 12.58 -9.61 5.55
CA VAL A 86 11.38 -8.86 5.13
C VAL A 86 11.78 -7.53 4.50
N ILE A 87 12.69 -6.79 5.12
CA ILE A 87 13.17 -5.51 4.58
C ILE A 87 13.96 -5.72 3.29
N ASP A 88 14.84 -6.72 3.23
CA ASP A 88 15.59 -7.05 2.00
C ASP A 88 14.62 -7.39 0.85
N GLY A 89 13.57 -8.15 1.14
CA GLY A 89 12.53 -8.44 0.18
C GLY A 89 11.81 -7.19 -0.34
N PHE A 90 11.50 -6.20 0.49
CA PHE A 90 10.95 -4.92 0.03
C PHE A 90 11.95 -4.13 -0.81
N ILE A 91 13.23 -4.19 -0.46
CA ILE A 91 14.30 -3.55 -1.26
C ILE A 91 14.35 -4.14 -2.67
N GLU A 92 14.25 -5.46 -2.81
CA GLU A 92 14.19 -6.11 -4.12
C GLU A 92 12.92 -5.73 -4.89
N ASP A 93 11.75 -5.68 -4.22
CA ASP A 93 10.53 -5.20 -4.84
C ASP A 93 10.69 -3.78 -5.40
N PHE A 94 11.29 -2.89 -4.61
CA PHE A 94 11.52 -1.51 -5.06
C PHE A 94 12.37 -1.45 -6.33
N LYS A 95 13.42 -2.27 -6.43
CA LYS A 95 14.26 -2.34 -7.65
C LYS A 95 13.42 -2.78 -8.85
N MET A 96 12.67 -3.87 -8.73
CA MET A 96 11.84 -4.41 -9.81
C MET A 96 10.74 -3.42 -10.24
N LEU A 97 10.12 -2.74 -9.29
CA LEU A 97 9.10 -1.72 -9.55
C LEU A 97 9.73 -0.46 -10.17
N LYS A 98 10.93 -0.08 -9.74
CA LYS A 98 11.65 1.08 -10.31
C LYS A 98 12.06 0.85 -11.77
N GLU A 99 12.49 -0.35 -12.15
CA GLU A 99 12.73 -0.73 -13.55
C GLU A 99 11.48 -0.49 -14.42
N ARG A 100 10.30 -0.63 -13.81
CA ARG A 100 9.00 -0.30 -14.43
C ARG A 100 8.52 1.12 -14.11
N GLN A 101 9.43 2.04 -13.78
CA GLN A 101 9.15 3.46 -13.58
C GLN A 101 8.03 3.72 -12.54
N ILE A 102 7.88 2.84 -11.55
CA ILE A 102 7.01 3.10 -10.40
C ILE A 102 7.78 3.99 -9.43
N GLU A 103 7.16 5.09 -9.02
CA GLU A 103 7.78 6.10 -8.16
C GLU A 103 7.13 6.20 -6.77
N LEU A 104 5.99 5.55 -6.59
CA LEU A 104 5.26 5.52 -5.32
C LEU A 104 4.81 4.10 -5.00
N VAL A 105 5.05 3.69 -3.76
CA VAL A 105 4.51 2.45 -3.21
C VAL A 105 3.69 2.74 -1.96
N VAL A 106 2.61 1.98 -1.76
CA VAL A 106 1.84 1.95 -0.52
C VAL A 106 2.20 0.67 0.23
N MET A 107 2.40 0.77 1.54
CA MET A 107 2.71 -0.41 2.35
C MET A 107 2.10 -0.33 3.75
N HIS A 108 1.81 -1.50 4.31
CA HIS A 108 1.50 -1.67 5.72
C HIS A 108 2.77 -1.80 6.55
N LEU A 109 2.66 -1.55 7.85
CA LEU A 109 3.76 -1.77 8.82
C LEU A 109 3.54 -3.01 9.68
N VAL A 110 2.30 -3.46 9.76
CA VAL A 110 1.88 -4.63 10.55
C VAL A 110 0.65 -5.28 9.94
N SER A 111 0.34 -6.49 10.40
CA SER A 111 -0.89 -7.19 10.08
C SER A 111 -1.52 -7.82 11.33
N GLY A 112 -2.82 -8.10 11.28
CA GLY A 112 -3.56 -8.75 12.36
C GLY A 112 -4.05 -7.78 13.44
N LYS A 113 -4.66 -8.36 14.49
CA LYS A 113 -5.28 -7.59 15.59
C LYS A 113 -4.28 -7.25 16.69
N GLU A 114 -3.31 -8.10 16.93
CA GLU A 114 -2.35 -8.03 18.03
C GLU A 114 -0.91 -8.20 17.50
N PRO A 115 -0.41 -7.23 16.70
CA PRO A 115 0.98 -7.28 16.24
C PRO A 115 1.96 -6.98 17.39
N PRO A 116 3.25 -7.34 17.23
CA PRO A 116 4.30 -6.97 18.19
C PRO A 116 4.34 -5.46 18.41
N ILE A 117 4.64 -5.02 19.62
CA ILE A 117 4.73 -3.58 19.96
C ILE A 117 5.82 -2.91 19.10
N HIS A 118 5.52 -1.70 18.58
CA HIS A 118 6.51 -0.89 17.86
C HIS A 118 7.71 -0.55 18.76
N ASN A 119 8.90 -0.54 18.19
CA ASN A 119 10.16 -0.38 18.93
C ASN A 119 11.29 0.14 18.02
N GLU A 120 12.46 0.36 18.61
CA GLU A 120 13.65 0.83 17.91
C GLU A 120 14.16 -0.14 16.84
N ILE A 121 13.95 -1.45 16.99
CA ILE A 121 14.37 -2.45 16.00
C ILE A 121 13.63 -2.19 14.68
N GLY A 122 12.29 -2.14 14.75
CA GLY A 122 11.46 -1.84 13.60
C GLY A 122 11.73 -0.44 13.04
N LEU A 123 11.90 0.55 13.90
CA LEU A 123 12.25 1.91 13.46
C LEU A 123 13.53 1.93 12.63
N ASN A 124 14.59 1.26 13.09
CA ASN A 124 15.88 1.24 12.39
C ASN A 124 15.79 0.48 11.05
N ARG A 125 15.00 -0.59 10.99
CA ARG A 125 14.71 -1.32 9.75
C ARG A 125 13.97 -0.44 8.74
N ILE A 126 12.94 0.28 9.18
CA ILE A 126 12.22 1.21 8.30
C ILE A 126 13.12 2.39 7.87
N LYS A 127 14.01 2.90 8.73
CA LYS A 127 15.03 3.90 8.31
C LYS A 127 15.90 3.36 7.19
N ARG A 128 16.36 2.10 7.26
CA ARG A 128 17.14 1.45 6.21
C ARG A 128 16.35 1.36 4.90
N LEU A 129 15.07 0.96 4.98
CA LEU A 129 14.18 0.87 3.82
C LEU A 129 13.97 2.25 3.16
N VAL A 130 13.67 3.28 3.96
CA VAL A 130 13.46 4.65 3.46
C VAL A 130 14.73 5.21 2.82
N LYS A 131 15.90 4.95 3.40
CA LYS A 131 17.18 5.36 2.80
C LYS A 131 17.35 4.74 1.43
N HIS A 132 17.14 3.44 1.28
CA HIS A 132 17.24 2.75 0.01
C HIS A 132 16.23 3.27 -1.02
N ALA A 133 14.96 3.41 -0.62
CA ALA A 133 13.92 3.96 -1.48
C ALA A 133 14.28 5.34 -2.04
N LYS A 134 14.85 6.21 -1.18
CA LYS A 134 15.34 7.52 -1.58
C LYS A 134 16.47 7.47 -2.60
N GLU A 135 17.44 6.56 -2.42
CA GLU A 135 18.59 6.39 -3.33
C GLU A 135 18.15 6.01 -4.74
N ILE A 136 17.09 5.21 -4.89
CA ILE A 136 16.55 4.80 -6.19
C ILE A 136 15.37 5.65 -6.67
N GLY A 137 14.96 6.66 -5.92
CA GLY A 137 13.88 7.59 -6.31
C GLY A 137 12.47 6.99 -6.21
N ILE A 138 12.20 6.18 -5.17
CA ILE A 138 10.86 5.71 -4.80
C ILE A 138 10.40 6.45 -3.56
N LYS A 139 9.12 6.81 -3.52
CA LYS A 139 8.42 7.31 -2.34
C LYS A 139 7.65 6.17 -1.68
N ILE A 140 7.56 6.21 -0.35
CA ILE A 140 6.80 5.25 0.45
C ILE A 140 5.64 5.97 1.11
N ALA A 141 4.43 5.48 0.91
CA ALA A 141 3.23 5.89 1.64
C ALA A 141 2.83 4.79 2.62
N LEU A 142 2.89 5.08 3.91
CA LEU A 142 2.46 4.16 4.96
C LEU A 142 0.96 4.28 5.16
N GLU A 143 0.24 3.16 5.12
CA GLU A 143 -1.21 3.16 5.26
C GLU A 143 -1.64 3.06 6.72
N ASN A 144 -2.59 3.91 7.13
CA ASN A 144 -3.25 3.79 8.43
C ASN A 144 -4.20 2.59 8.41
N THR A 145 -3.74 1.50 8.96
CA THR A 145 -4.54 0.29 9.15
C THR A 145 -5.25 0.29 10.50
N ARG A 146 -5.78 -0.85 10.94
CA ARG A 146 -6.34 -1.04 12.28
C ARG A 146 -5.41 -0.53 13.39
N GLN A 147 -4.11 -0.68 13.21
CA GLN A 147 -3.07 -0.31 14.17
C GLN A 147 -2.35 0.98 13.72
N HIS A 148 -3.07 2.08 13.66
CA HIS A 148 -2.57 3.38 13.18
C HIS A 148 -1.36 3.90 13.95
N ILE A 149 -1.15 3.50 15.20
CA ILE A 149 -0.04 3.94 16.05
C ILE A 149 1.35 3.66 15.46
N TYR A 150 1.47 2.61 14.62
CA TYR A 150 2.75 2.31 13.95
C TYR A 150 3.09 3.36 12.89
N VAL A 151 2.07 3.84 12.16
CA VAL A 151 2.25 4.91 11.18
C VAL A 151 2.62 6.21 11.88
N GLU A 152 1.94 6.57 12.97
CA GLU A 152 2.28 7.73 13.79
C GLU A 152 3.72 7.62 14.29
N TYR A 153 4.08 6.51 14.93
CA TYR A 153 5.42 6.29 15.46
C TYR A 153 6.50 6.46 14.38
N ILE A 154 6.33 5.85 13.21
CA ILE A 154 7.31 5.97 12.12
C ILE A 154 7.36 7.37 11.55
N LEU A 155 6.20 8.00 11.26
CA LEU A 155 6.16 9.34 10.67
C LEU A 155 6.64 10.45 11.62
N GLU A 156 6.53 10.24 12.92
CA GLU A 156 7.09 11.14 13.95
C GLU A 156 8.61 11.03 14.07
N ASN A 157 9.16 9.82 13.91
CA ASN A 157 10.59 9.56 14.08
C ASN A 157 11.41 9.66 12.79
N ILE A 158 10.76 9.62 11.61
CA ILE A 158 11.44 9.75 10.30
C ILE A 158 10.87 10.94 9.54
N LYS A 159 11.67 12.02 9.44
CA LYS A 159 11.31 13.26 8.74
C LYS A 159 11.95 13.31 7.35
N ASP A 160 11.69 12.31 6.53
CA ASP A 160 12.15 12.26 5.14
C ASP A 160 11.02 12.62 4.17
N LYS A 161 11.34 13.42 3.13
CA LYS A 161 10.39 13.85 2.10
C LYS A 161 9.90 12.70 1.20
N ASN A 162 10.59 11.56 1.22
CA ASN A 162 10.20 10.36 0.45
C ASN A 162 9.32 9.40 1.26
N LEU A 163 9.03 9.74 2.53
CA LEU A 163 8.16 8.95 3.40
C LEU A 163 6.92 9.75 3.76
N GLY A 164 5.73 9.22 3.51
CA GLY A 164 4.46 9.88 3.77
C GLY A 164 3.37 8.92 4.21
N LEU A 165 2.15 9.44 4.21
CA LEU A 165 0.93 8.76 4.58
C LEU A 165 0.14 8.35 3.33
N CYS A 166 -0.35 7.13 3.29
CA CYS A 166 -1.54 6.77 2.55
C CYS A 166 -2.73 6.82 3.53
N PHE A 167 -3.59 7.82 3.37
CA PHE A 167 -4.76 7.95 4.23
C PHE A 167 -5.88 7.05 3.71
N ASP A 168 -6.22 6.02 4.48
CA ASP A 168 -7.35 5.14 4.22
C ASP A 168 -8.56 5.57 5.04
N SER A 169 -9.63 5.99 4.35
CA SER A 169 -10.86 6.53 4.95
C SER A 169 -11.65 5.46 5.70
N GLY A 170 -11.74 4.26 5.16
CA GLY A 170 -12.47 3.16 5.76
C GLY A 170 -11.80 2.63 7.03
N HIS A 171 -10.48 2.44 6.99
CA HIS A 171 -9.72 2.10 8.19
C HIS A 171 -9.83 3.18 9.27
N TYR A 172 -9.76 4.46 8.87
CA TYR A 172 -9.96 5.57 9.80
C TYR A 172 -11.33 5.49 10.45
N HIS A 173 -12.39 5.28 9.66
CA HIS A 173 -13.77 5.20 10.14
C HIS A 173 -14.02 4.02 11.07
N CYS A 174 -13.52 2.81 10.70
CA CYS A 174 -13.70 1.61 11.50
C CYS A 174 -12.88 1.58 12.78
N PHE A 175 -11.60 2.03 12.72
CA PHE A 175 -10.65 1.66 13.73
C PHE A 175 -10.05 2.81 14.51
N SER A 176 -10.04 4.03 13.94
CA SER A 176 -9.22 5.10 14.50
C SER A 176 -9.83 6.49 14.48
N LYS A 177 -11.11 6.64 14.14
CA LYS A 177 -11.77 7.93 13.92
C LYS A 177 -11.46 9.01 14.96
N ASP A 178 -11.44 8.71 16.23
CA ASP A 178 -11.20 9.67 17.30
C ASP A 178 -9.77 9.55 17.91
N LYS A 179 -8.90 8.74 17.30
CA LYS A 179 -7.58 8.43 17.85
C LYS A 179 -6.44 8.84 16.91
N PHE A 180 -6.62 8.70 15.60
CA PHE A 180 -5.60 9.04 14.61
C PHE A 180 -5.74 10.48 14.16
N ASN A 181 -4.76 11.31 14.46
CA ASN A 181 -4.72 12.70 14.03
C ASN A 181 -3.98 12.87 12.70
N TYR A 182 -4.65 12.57 11.60
CA TYR A 182 -4.08 12.72 10.25
C TYR A 182 -3.65 14.17 9.94
N SER A 183 -4.18 15.17 10.63
CA SER A 183 -3.82 16.57 10.41
C SER A 183 -2.35 16.86 10.70
N LEU A 184 -1.68 16.06 11.56
CA LEU A 184 -0.24 16.12 11.82
C LEU A 184 0.59 15.76 10.59
N PHE A 185 0.01 15.03 9.65
CA PHE A 185 0.68 14.47 8.48
C PHE A 185 0.13 15.00 7.16
N LYS A 186 -0.80 15.98 7.18
CA LYS A 186 -1.49 16.49 5.98
C LYS A 186 -0.57 16.93 4.85
N ASN A 187 0.62 17.46 5.18
CA ASN A 187 1.62 17.87 4.18
C ASN A 187 2.46 16.69 3.65
N ARG A 188 2.20 15.49 4.12
CA ARG A 188 2.88 14.25 3.75
C ARG A 188 1.91 13.18 3.26
N ILE A 189 0.69 13.53 2.90
CA ILE A 189 -0.28 12.60 2.30
C ILE A 189 0.12 12.40 0.83
N PHE A 190 0.48 11.18 0.47
CA PHE A 190 0.92 10.82 -0.88
C PHE A 190 -0.15 10.06 -1.65
N ALA A 191 -1.01 9.34 -0.94
CA ALA A 191 -2.13 8.60 -1.51
C ALA A 191 -3.33 8.62 -0.57
N ILE A 192 -4.51 8.37 -1.13
CA ILE A 192 -5.75 8.18 -0.37
C ILE A 192 -6.42 6.91 -0.88
N HIS A 193 -6.73 6.00 0.03
CA HIS A 193 -7.67 4.92 -0.21
C HIS A 193 -9.06 5.40 0.22
N LEU A 194 -10.00 5.29 -0.70
CA LEU A 194 -11.37 5.73 -0.47
C LEU A 194 -12.32 4.55 -0.63
N HIS A 195 -12.85 4.09 0.47
CA HIS A 195 -13.91 3.10 0.52
C HIS A 195 -14.82 3.38 1.72
N ASP A 196 -16.03 2.87 1.69
CA ASP A 196 -17.01 3.03 2.74
C ASP A 196 -17.21 1.73 3.54
N ASN A 197 -17.83 1.81 4.70
CA ASN A 197 -18.13 0.67 5.57
C ASN A 197 -19.22 1.01 6.58
N ASP A 198 -19.57 0.03 7.44
CA ASP A 198 -20.58 0.14 8.49
C ASP A 198 -20.05 0.65 9.84
N LYS A 199 -18.80 1.13 9.90
CA LYS A 199 -18.08 1.52 11.13
C LYS A 199 -17.72 0.33 12.07
N ILE A 200 -18.04 -0.89 11.69
CA ILE A 200 -17.81 -2.09 12.50
C ILE A 200 -16.79 -3.00 11.78
N SER A 201 -17.02 -3.18 10.48
CA SER A 201 -16.27 -4.08 9.62
C SER A 201 -15.65 -3.33 8.45
N ASP A 202 -14.47 -3.77 8.05
CA ASP A 202 -13.74 -3.24 6.90
C ASP A 202 -14.32 -3.83 5.60
N LEU A 203 -15.48 -3.30 5.19
CA LEU A 203 -16.32 -3.88 4.12
C LEU A 203 -15.89 -3.50 2.71
N HIS A 204 -15.07 -2.46 2.54
CA HIS A 204 -14.69 -1.95 1.23
C HIS A 204 -15.87 -1.64 0.30
N LEU A 205 -16.95 -1.04 0.85
CA LEU A 205 -18.10 -0.61 0.08
C LEU A 205 -17.73 0.58 -0.83
N LEU A 206 -18.51 0.80 -1.87
CA LEU A 206 -18.39 2.02 -2.67
C LEU A 206 -18.71 3.24 -1.78
N PRO A 207 -18.10 4.41 -2.08
CA PRO A 207 -18.44 5.64 -1.38
C PRO A 207 -19.95 5.92 -1.42
N PHE A 208 -20.53 6.23 -0.26
CA PHE A 208 -21.95 6.46 -0.01
C PHE A 208 -22.84 5.20 0.15
N ASP A 209 -22.27 3.99 0.09
CA ASP A 209 -23.01 2.74 0.36
C ASP A 209 -22.89 2.31 1.84
N GLY A 210 -22.12 3.02 2.64
CA GLY A 210 -21.91 2.77 4.07
C GLY A 210 -22.32 3.96 4.96
N THR A 211 -21.48 4.31 5.94
CA THR A 211 -21.77 5.31 6.98
C THR A 211 -20.70 6.41 7.13
N ILE A 212 -19.74 6.51 6.19
CA ILE A 212 -18.72 7.58 6.14
C ILE A 212 -19.31 8.90 5.68
#